data_247cfb2dea05bbfee93d9b37b921bcfa
#
_entry.id   247cfb2dea05bbfee93d9b37b921bcfa
#
_cell.length_a   1.000
_cell.length_b   1.000
_cell.length_c   1.000
_cell.angle_alpha   90.00
_cell.angle_beta   90.00
_cell.angle_gamma   90.00
#
_symmetry.space_group_name_H-M   'P 1'
#
loop_
_entity.id
_entity.type
_entity.pdbx_description
1 polymer ?
#
loop_
_entity_poly.entity_id
_entity_poly.type
_entity_poly.pdbx_seq_one_letter_code
_entity_poly.pdbx_strand_id
1 'polypeptide(L)'
;MNKTLLKLYLAEFIGTALLLGFGLSIVIFNWGEGTVMESLVPDAGWRRLLTGFLFGTTGCLVTLSPVGKISGAHINPAVSIAFWLCGKMKDHALVGYIISQLLGAVVGCLPLLLWGAQGKSVAYANTVPGDVGIVAAFIGEVITTAGLITLLYIFVSSDKLRDYTPYTMPFLYGFMVWAESPLSGCSTNPARSFGPAVVSGVYTAQWVYWLAPLTGVLLVMGFVKMMNIYRHHEMEAARVSYHDEHSPQSIKTSS
;
A
#
# COMPACT_ATOMS: atom_id res chain seq x y z
N MET A 1 -19.34 -21.02 3.54
CA MET A 1 -18.16 -20.17 3.73
C MET A 1 -17.46 -20.59 5.03
N ASN A 2 -16.13 -20.84 4.99
CA ASN A 2 -15.37 -21.24 6.18
C ASN A 2 -15.40 -20.07 7.20
N LYS A 3 -15.73 -20.36 8.46
CA LYS A 3 -15.81 -19.36 9.57
C LYS A 3 -14.52 -18.54 9.72
N THR A 4 -13.37 -19.15 9.44
CA THR A 4 -12.06 -18.48 9.46
C THR A 4 -11.94 -17.43 8.36
N LEU A 5 -12.32 -17.75 7.11
CA LEU A 5 -12.30 -16.81 6.00
C LEU A 5 -13.22 -15.61 6.23
N LEU A 6 -14.42 -15.86 6.78
CA LEU A 6 -15.35 -14.78 7.11
C LEU A 6 -14.74 -13.79 8.12
N LYS A 7 -14.03 -14.29 9.14
CA LYS A 7 -13.33 -13.42 10.12
C LYS A 7 -12.27 -12.56 9.46
N LEU A 8 -11.49 -13.13 8.52
CA LEU A 8 -10.47 -12.39 7.77
C LEU A 8 -11.10 -11.27 6.92
N TYR A 9 -12.19 -11.58 6.21
CA TYR A 9 -12.89 -10.62 5.35
C TYR A 9 -13.53 -9.49 6.17
N LEU A 10 -14.15 -9.81 7.30
CA LEU A 10 -14.68 -8.80 8.22
C LEU A 10 -13.58 -7.92 8.80
N ALA A 11 -12.42 -8.48 9.13
CA ALA A 11 -11.29 -7.71 9.62
C ALA A 11 -10.72 -6.76 8.54
N GLU A 12 -10.60 -7.20 7.29
CA GLU A 12 -10.21 -6.32 6.18
C GLU A 12 -11.24 -5.21 5.93
N PHE A 13 -12.54 -5.55 5.95
CA PHE A 13 -13.62 -4.56 5.83
C PHE A 13 -13.53 -3.49 6.92
N ILE A 14 -13.47 -3.91 8.19
CA ILE A 14 -13.41 -2.98 9.33
C ILE A 14 -12.11 -2.19 9.31
N GLY A 15 -10.97 -2.86 9.08
CA GLY A 15 -9.67 -2.21 9.02
C GLY A 15 -9.58 -1.14 7.94
N THR A 16 -10.12 -1.43 6.73
CA THR A 16 -10.16 -0.45 5.64
C THR A 16 -11.13 0.70 5.97
N ALA A 17 -12.29 0.40 6.57
CA ALA A 17 -13.22 1.44 6.99
C ALA A 17 -12.61 2.38 8.04
N LEU A 18 -11.88 1.84 9.02
CA LEU A 18 -11.17 2.64 10.01
C LEU A 18 -10.03 3.48 9.38
N LEU A 19 -9.23 2.88 8.50
CA LEU A 19 -8.17 3.59 7.80
C LEU A 19 -8.74 4.80 7.05
N LEU A 20 -9.82 4.61 6.28
CA LEU A 20 -10.37 5.69 5.46
C LEU A 20 -11.16 6.70 6.28
N GLY A 21 -11.97 6.25 7.24
CA GLY A 21 -12.72 7.17 8.09
C GLY A 21 -11.82 8.13 8.87
N PHE A 22 -10.80 7.60 9.54
CA PHE A 22 -9.86 8.43 10.31
C PHE A 22 -8.78 9.08 9.44
N GLY A 23 -8.14 8.31 8.55
CA GLY A 23 -7.04 8.82 7.73
C GLY A 23 -7.49 9.92 6.76
N LEU A 24 -8.67 9.79 6.13
CA LEU A 24 -9.18 10.84 5.24
C LEU A 24 -9.79 12.03 6.02
N SER A 25 -10.29 11.81 7.23
CA SER A 25 -10.64 12.94 8.11
C SER A 25 -9.43 13.80 8.42
N ILE A 26 -8.23 13.21 8.62
CA ILE A 26 -6.98 13.96 8.78
C ILE A 26 -6.65 14.76 7.52
N VAL A 27 -6.87 14.17 6.32
CA VAL A 27 -6.66 14.90 5.06
C VAL A 27 -7.61 16.10 4.98
N ILE A 28 -8.89 15.93 5.27
CA ILE A 28 -9.88 17.02 5.25
C ILE A 28 -9.50 18.08 6.29
N PHE A 29 -9.13 17.69 7.52
CA PHE A 29 -8.71 18.61 8.56
C PHE A 29 -7.50 19.45 8.15
N ASN A 30 -6.53 18.86 7.44
CA ASN A 30 -5.32 19.55 7.00
C ASN A 30 -5.53 20.44 5.76
N TRP A 31 -6.49 20.10 4.87
CA TRP A 31 -6.60 20.70 3.54
C TRP A 31 -7.98 21.26 3.19
N GLY A 32 -9.00 20.98 4.01
CA GLY A 32 -10.35 21.52 3.81
C GLY A 32 -10.36 23.03 3.97
N GLU A 33 -11.10 23.72 3.12
CA GLU A 33 -11.22 25.17 3.17
C GLU A 33 -11.79 25.66 4.52
N GLY A 34 -11.17 26.68 5.10
CA GLY A 34 -11.56 27.26 6.39
C GLY A 34 -11.17 26.40 7.61
N THR A 35 -10.31 25.39 7.45
CA THR A 35 -9.70 24.70 8.59
C THR A 35 -8.57 25.54 9.21
N VAL A 36 -8.30 25.32 10.50
CA VAL A 36 -7.23 26.05 11.21
C VAL A 36 -5.82 25.67 10.74
N MET A 37 -5.67 24.58 10.01
CA MET A 37 -4.37 24.05 9.63
C MET A 37 -3.63 24.93 8.61
N GLU A 38 -4.35 25.72 7.82
CA GLU A 38 -3.71 26.67 6.92
C GLU A 38 -2.95 27.77 7.67
N SER A 39 -3.45 28.19 8.83
CA SER A 39 -2.79 29.17 9.69
C SER A 39 -1.75 28.54 10.62
N LEU A 40 -1.97 27.31 11.10
CA LEU A 40 -1.05 26.62 12.02
C LEU A 40 0.20 26.08 11.29
N VAL A 41 0.03 25.60 10.06
CA VAL A 41 1.10 25.05 9.20
C VAL A 41 0.97 25.69 7.81
N PRO A 42 1.38 26.96 7.63
CA PRO A 42 1.20 27.68 6.36
C PRO A 42 1.95 27.07 5.19
N ASP A 43 3.14 26.53 5.44
CA ASP A 43 3.93 25.88 4.38
C ASP A 43 3.27 24.57 3.93
N ALA A 44 2.91 24.53 2.64
CA ALA A 44 2.23 23.39 2.05
C ALA A 44 3.10 22.11 2.05
N GLY A 45 4.43 22.23 2.00
CA GLY A 45 5.34 21.08 2.06
C GLY A 45 5.30 20.41 3.42
N TRP A 46 5.46 21.18 4.49
CA TRP A 46 5.34 20.66 5.86
C TRP A 46 3.94 20.13 6.16
N ARG A 47 2.89 20.76 5.65
CA ARG A 47 1.51 20.30 5.81
C ARG A 47 1.27 18.97 5.10
N ARG A 48 1.85 18.76 3.88
CA ARG A 48 1.85 17.45 3.19
C ARG A 48 2.57 16.38 3.98
N LEU A 49 3.78 16.68 4.47
CA LEU A 49 4.56 15.74 5.29
C LEU A 49 3.77 15.31 6.53
N LEU A 50 3.19 16.27 7.25
CA LEU A 50 2.36 16.01 8.44
C LEU A 50 1.12 15.16 8.06
N THR A 51 0.45 15.48 6.96
CA THR A 51 -0.72 14.73 6.48
C THR A 51 -0.36 13.28 6.21
N GLY A 52 0.73 13.03 5.48
CA GLY A 52 1.21 11.68 5.19
C GLY A 52 1.63 10.92 6.45
N PHE A 53 2.35 11.59 7.35
CA PHE A 53 2.76 10.99 8.62
C PHE A 53 1.55 10.54 9.47
N LEU A 54 0.55 11.38 9.60
CA LEU A 54 -0.66 11.08 10.37
C LEU A 54 -1.53 10.02 9.67
N PHE A 55 -1.62 10.04 8.34
CA PHE A 55 -2.30 8.99 7.57
C PHE A 55 -1.60 7.63 7.75
N GLY A 56 -0.28 7.60 7.63
CA GLY A 56 0.53 6.40 7.88
C GLY A 56 0.43 5.92 9.33
N THR A 57 0.32 6.86 10.30
CA THR A 57 0.06 6.53 11.71
C THR A 57 -1.30 5.86 11.87
N THR A 58 -2.32 6.30 11.15
CA THR A 58 -3.64 5.63 11.16
C THR A 58 -3.51 4.19 10.66
N GLY A 59 -2.78 3.95 9.57
CA GLY A 59 -2.49 2.60 9.07
C GLY A 59 -1.72 1.75 10.07
N CYS A 60 -0.71 2.33 10.74
CA CYS A 60 0.04 1.68 11.81
C CYS A 60 -0.88 1.23 12.95
N LEU A 61 -1.73 2.14 13.45
CA LEU A 61 -2.67 1.84 14.54
C LEU A 61 -3.69 0.76 14.15
N VAL A 62 -4.22 0.80 12.93
CA VAL A 62 -5.10 -0.27 12.41
C VAL A 62 -4.37 -1.59 12.37
N THR A 63 -3.12 -1.64 11.90
CA THR A 63 -2.32 -2.87 11.83
C THR A 63 -2.05 -3.45 13.22
N LEU A 64 -1.74 -2.62 14.21
CA LEU A 64 -1.48 -3.02 15.59
C LEU A 64 -2.75 -3.38 16.37
N SER A 65 -3.92 -2.98 15.89
CA SER A 65 -5.21 -3.25 16.53
C SER A 65 -5.56 -4.75 16.53
N PRO A 66 -6.50 -5.19 17.38
CA PRO A 66 -7.02 -6.55 17.32
C PRO A 66 -7.57 -6.92 15.94
N VAL A 67 -8.18 -5.97 15.22
CA VAL A 67 -8.72 -6.17 13.87
C VAL A 67 -7.59 -6.46 12.88
N GLY A 68 -6.53 -5.63 12.89
CA GLY A 68 -5.38 -5.83 12.00
C GLY A 68 -4.64 -7.14 12.25
N LYS A 69 -4.52 -7.56 13.51
CA LYS A 69 -3.91 -8.84 13.89
C LYS A 69 -4.68 -10.07 13.40
N ILE A 70 -5.98 -9.95 13.12
CA ILE A 70 -6.77 -11.05 12.57
C ILE A 70 -6.45 -11.30 11.10
N SER A 71 -6.39 -10.24 10.26
CA SER A 71 -6.26 -10.38 8.80
C SER A 71 -4.83 -10.16 8.28
N GLY A 72 -3.96 -9.58 9.09
CA GLY A 72 -2.66 -9.07 8.67
C GLY A 72 -2.72 -7.64 8.14
N ALA A 73 -3.90 -7.00 8.20
CA ALA A 73 -4.14 -5.60 7.84
C ALA A 73 -3.55 -5.22 6.46
N HIS A 74 -3.94 -5.94 5.42
CA HIS A 74 -3.59 -5.52 4.06
C HIS A 74 -4.24 -4.18 3.74
N ILE A 75 -5.55 -4.03 4.05
CA ILE A 75 -6.35 -2.78 3.92
C ILE A 75 -6.10 -2.01 2.61
N ASN A 76 -5.60 -2.73 1.60
CA ASN A 76 -5.15 -2.21 0.31
C ASN A 76 -5.14 -3.34 -0.74
N PRO A 77 -5.89 -3.23 -1.85
CA PRO A 77 -5.87 -4.20 -2.93
C PRO A 77 -4.47 -4.44 -3.53
N ALA A 78 -3.65 -3.39 -3.68
CA ALA A 78 -2.29 -3.52 -4.22
C ALA A 78 -1.40 -4.39 -3.30
N VAL A 79 -1.49 -4.20 -1.98
CA VAL A 79 -0.80 -5.04 -1.00
C VAL A 79 -1.29 -6.48 -1.08
N SER A 80 -2.62 -6.71 -1.15
CA SER A 80 -3.18 -8.06 -1.25
C SER A 80 -2.70 -8.80 -2.50
N ILE A 81 -2.62 -8.09 -3.65
CA ILE A 81 -2.10 -8.64 -4.90
C ILE A 81 -0.61 -8.98 -4.75
N ALA A 82 0.19 -8.15 -4.09
CA ALA A 82 1.61 -8.44 -3.84
C ALA A 82 1.80 -9.72 -3.01
N PHE A 83 1.03 -9.89 -1.93
CA PHE A 83 1.06 -11.11 -1.12
C PHE A 83 0.61 -12.36 -1.90
N TRP A 84 -0.39 -12.21 -2.76
CA TRP A 84 -0.84 -13.28 -3.65
C TRP A 84 0.25 -13.68 -4.65
N LEU A 85 0.92 -12.72 -5.30
CA LEU A 85 2.02 -12.97 -6.22
C LEU A 85 3.24 -13.62 -5.54
N CYS A 86 3.44 -13.37 -4.24
CA CYS A 86 4.43 -14.06 -3.41
C CYS A 86 3.99 -15.48 -2.99
N GLY A 87 2.82 -15.97 -3.41
CA GLY A 87 2.30 -17.28 -3.01
C GLY A 87 1.87 -17.36 -1.54
N LYS A 88 1.69 -16.22 -0.87
CA LYS A 88 1.27 -16.15 0.55
C LYS A 88 -0.24 -16.08 0.74
N MET A 89 -1.01 -15.98 -0.35
CA MET A 89 -2.46 -15.89 -0.34
C MET A 89 -3.05 -16.73 -1.46
N LYS A 90 -4.18 -17.42 -1.20
CA LYS A 90 -4.94 -18.19 -2.20
C LYS A 90 -5.86 -17.28 -2.99
N ASP A 91 -6.21 -17.66 -4.23
CA ASP A 91 -7.03 -16.88 -5.15
C ASP A 91 -8.36 -16.42 -4.54
N HIS A 92 -9.11 -17.34 -3.91
CA HIS A 92 -10.38 -17.02 -3.28
C HIS A 92 -10.24 -16.06 -2.08
N ALA A 93 -9.10 -16.12 -1.36
CA ALA A 93 -8.82 -15.20 -0.27
C ALA A 93 -8.51 -13.80 -0.82
N LEU A 94 -7.75 -13.70 -1.92
CA LEU A 94 -7.48 -12.43 -2.60
C LEU A 94 -8.78 -11.73 -3.01
N VAL A 95 -9.67 -12.45 -3.70
CA VAL A 95 -10.96 -11.87 -4.13
C VAL A 95 -11.78 -11.39 -2.94
N GLY A 96 -11.86 -12.19 -1.87
CA GLY A 96 -12.57 -11.81 -0.66
C GLY A 96 -11.97 -10.59 0.04
N TYR A 97 -10.64 -10.48 0.09
CA TYR A 97 -9.95 -9.29 0.63
C TYR A 97 -10.28 -8.05 -0.18
N ILE A 98 -10.13 -8.08 -1.51
CA ILE A 98 -10.40 -6.93 -2.38
C ILE A 98 -11.85 -6.46 -2.22
N ILE A 99 -12.83 -7.37 -2.27
CA ILE A 99 -14.24 -7.02 -2.08
C ILE A 99 -14.46 -6.39 -0.70
N SER A 100 -13.91 -6.98 0.35
CA SER A 100 -14.04 -6.47 1.72
C SER A 100 -13.42 -5.08 1.87
N GLN A 101 -12.24 -4.86 1.28
CA GLN A 101 -11.55 -3.58 1.28
C GLN A 101 -12.34 -2.51 0.53
N LEU A 102 -12.91 -2.82 -0.64
CA LEU A 102 -13.73 -1.86 -1.40
C LEU A 102 -15.01 -1.48 -0.67
N LEU A 103 -15.73 -2.48 -0.11
CA LEU A 103 -16.92 -2.22 0.69
C LEU A 103 -16.59 -1.43 1.96
N GLY A 104 -15.50 -1.81 2.66
CA GLY A 104 -14.99 -1.10 3.82
C GLY A 104 -14.58 0.34 3.50
N ALA A 105 -14.00 0.56 2.31
CA ALA A 105 -13.64 1.90 1.84
C ALA A 105 -14.86 2.80 1.69
N VAL A 106 -15.92 2.32 1.05
CA VAL A 106 -17.17 3.10 0.89
C VAL A 106 -17.77 3.41 2.25
N VAL A 107 -17.95 2.39 3.10
CA VAL A 107 -18.55 2.58 4.43
C VAL A 107 -17.71 3.50 5.31
N GLY A 108 -16.38 3.36 5.29
CA GLY A 108 -15.46 4.21 6.03
C GLY A 108 -15.46 5.68 5.57
N CYS A 109 -15.81 5.93 4.30
CA CYS A 109 -15.93 7.29 3.77
C CYS A 109 -17.29 7.96 4.06
N LEU A 110 -18.34 7.22 4.42
CA LEU A 110 -19.65 7.83 4.73
C LEU A 110 -19.58 8.88 5.87
N PRO A 111 -18.86 8.65 7.00
CA PRO A 111 -18.70 9.65 8.05
C PRO A 111 -18.01 10.95 7.57
N LEU A 112 -17.26 10.93 6.47
CA LEU A 112 -16.62 12.13 5.93
C LEU A 112 -17.65 13.19 5.49
N LEU A 113 -18.90 12.78 5.19
CA LEU A 113 -19.99 13.70 4.88
C LEU A 113 -20.27 14.68 6.02
N LEU A 114 -19.96 14.31 7.27
CA LEU A 114 -20.12 15.17 8.44
C LEU A 114 -19.19 16.39 8.43
N TRP A 115 -18.11 16.37 7.63
CA TRP A 115 -17.22 17.53 7.43
C TRP A 115 -17.88 18.67 6.62
N GLY A 116 -19.05 18.44 6.02
CA GLY A 116 -19.85 19.48 5.36
C GLY A 116 -19.08 20.20 4.25
N ALA A 117 -18.99 21.53 4.36
CA ALA A 117 -18.31 22.38 3.37
C ALA A 117 -16.81 22.08 3.27
N GLN A 118 -16.13 21.83 4.40
CA GLN A 118 -14.70 21.48 4.44
C GLN A 118 -14.40 20.18 3.71
N GLY A 119 -15.24 19.15 3.88
CA GLY A 119 -15.12 17.90 3.13
C GLY A 119 -15.37 18.09 1.64
N LYS A 120 -16.38 18.88 1.27
CA LYS A 120 -16.72 19.17 -0.14
C LYS A 120 -15.58 19.90 -0.85
N SER A 121 -14.91 20.86 -0.20
CA SER A 121 -13.84 21.68 -0.80
C SER A 121 -12.64 20.85 -1.28
N VAL A 122 -12.44 19.66 -0.71
CA VAL A 122 -11.39 18.69 -1.09
C VAL A 122 -11.98 17.38 -1.61
N ALA A 123 -13.20 17.40 -2.15
CA ALA A 123 -13.91 16.23 -2.67
C ALA A 123 -13.84 15.02 -1.71
N TYR A 124 -14.00 15.26 -0.41
CA TYR A 124 -13.90 14.26 0.66
C TYR A 124 -12.56 13.49 0.65
N ALA A 125 -11.46 14.20 0.38
CA ALA A 125 -10.11 13.68 0.26
C ALA A 125 -9.93 12.66 -0.89
N ASN A 126 -10.73 12.81 -1.97
CA ASN A 126 -10.56 12.04 -3.19
C ASN A 126 -9.20 12.34 -3.84
N THR A 127 -8.64 11.36 -4.53
CA THR A 127 -7.43 11.51 -5.32
C THR A 127 -7.79 11.79 -6.77
N VAL A 128 -7.17 12.82 -7.32
CA VAL A 128 -7.27 13.20 -8.73
C VAL A 128 -5.88 13.63 -9.22
N PRO A 129 -5.58 13.50 -10.53
CA PRO A 129 -4.33 14.02 -11.08
C PRO A 129 -4.20 15.51 -10.81
N GLY A 130 -3.00 15.93 -10.39
CA GLY A 130 -2.66 17.33 -10.20
C GLY A 130 -2.44 18.07 -11.52
N ASP A 131 -2.04 19.35 -11.41
CA ASP A 131 -1.88 20.28 -12.57
C ASP A 131 -0.83 19.82 -13.59
N VAL A 132 0.12 18.97 -13.18
CA VAL A 132 1.14 18.39 -14.08
C VAL A 132 0.55 17.36 -15.04
N GLY A 133 -0.66 16.86 -14.76
CA GLY A 133 -1.44 16.01 -15.65
C GLY A 133 -1.37 14.52 -15.34
N ILE A 134 -2.18 13.75 -16.09
CA ILE A 134 -2.44 12.33 -15.85
C ILE A 134 -1.17 11.46 -15.93
N VAL A 135 -0.25 11.77 -16.84
CA VAL A 135 0.99 10.98 -17.02
C VAL A 135 1.88 11.10 -15.78
N ALA A 136 2.02 12.32 -15.24
CA ALA A 136 2.80 12.55 -14.02
C ALA A 136 2.15 11.83 -12.82
N ALA A 137 0.83 11.89 -12.69
CA ALA A 137 0.09 11.17 -11.66
C ALA A 137 0.27 9.66 -11.78
N PHE A 138 0.20 9.10 -12.98
CA PHE A 138 0.43 7.67 -13.20
C PHE A 138 1.84 7.25 -12.77
N ILE A 139 2.87 7.98 -13.20
CA ILE A 139 4.27 7.69 -12.87
C ILE A 139 4.49 7.82 -11.36
N GLY A 140 3.95 8.87 -10.72
CA GLY A 140 4.03 9.09 -9.28
C GLY A 140 3.44 7.92 -8.49
N GLU A 141 2.24 7.48 -8.85
CA GLU A 141 1.56 6.33 -8.23
C GLU A 141 2.33 5.01 -8.43
N VAL A 142 2.93 4.79 -9.62
CA VAL A 142 3.80 3.61 -9.86
C VAL A 142 4.99 3.63 -8.92
N ILE A 143 5.71 4.77 -8.82
CA ILE A 143 6.91 4.89 -8.00
C ILE A 143 6.58 4.73 -6.52
N THR A 144 5.56 5.42 -6.03
CA THR A 144 5.19 5.35 -4.61
C THR A 144 4.65 3.99 -4.21
N THR A 145 3.85 3.35 -5.06
CA THR A 145 3.40 1.97 -4.81
C THR A 145 4.56 0.99 -4.87
N ALA A 146 5.47 1.11 -5.83
CA ALA A 146 6.68 0.28 -5.88
C ALA A 146 7.52 0.46 -4.61
N GLY A 147 7.68 1.68 -4.11
CA GLY A 147 8.35 1.98 -2.85
C GLY A 147 7.68 1.30 -1.65
N LEU A 148 6.35 1.40 -1.54
CA LEU A 148 5.56 0.73 -0.50
C LEU A 148 5.75 -0.79 -0.54
N ILE A 149 5.60 -1.41 -1.71
CA ILE A 149 5.70 -2.87 -1.85
C ILE A 149 7.14 -3.35 -1.59
N THR A 150 8.15 -2.59 -2.03
CA THR A 150 9.56 -2.91 -1.75
C THR A 150 9.84 -2.90 -0.25
N LEU A 151 9.40 -1.85 0.47
CA LEU A 151 9.56 -1.78 1.92
C LEU A 151 8.85 -2.92 2.62
N LEU A 152 7.59 -3.19 2.26
CA LEU A 152 6.83 -4.31 2.83
C LEU A 152 7.52 -5.64 2.56
N TYR A 153 8.03 -5.87 1.34
CA TYR A 153 8.74 -7.10 1.00
C TYR A 153 10.00 -7.29 1.87
N ILE A 154 10.83 -6.25 2.01
CA ILE A 154 12.06 -6.30 2.81
C ILE A 154 11.74 -6.59 4.29
N PHE A 155 10.81 -5.85 4.87
CA PHE A 155 10.51 -5.96 6.30
C PHE A 155 9.78 -7.27 6.63
N VAL A 156 8.74 -7.62 5.88
CA VAL A 156 7.93 -8.84 6.15
C VAL A 156 8.74 -10.12 5.88
N SER A 157 9.69 -10.10 4.93
CA SER A 157 10.53 -11.27 4.63
C SER A 157 11.64 -11.50 5.66
N SER A 158 11.93 -10.54 6.52
CA SER A 158 12.98 -10.62 7.54
C SER A 158 12.39 -10.88 8.92
N ASP A 159 12.80 -11.96 9.58
CA ASP A 159 12.37 -12.27 10.94
C ASP A 159 12.75 -11.18 11.96
N LYS A 160 13.85 -10.44 11.68
CA LYS A 160 14.32 -9.35 12.56
C LYS A 160 13.54 -8.04 12.35
N LEU A 161 12.99 -7.80 11.14
CA LEU A 161 12.37 -6.53 10.77
C LEU A 161 10.84 -6.58 10.78
N ARG A 162 10.26 -7.78 10.68
CA ARG A 162 8.81 -7.99 10.52
C ARG A 162 7.97 -7.23 11.53
N ASP A 163 8.36 -7.30 12.80
CA ASP A 163 7.60 -6.67 13.89
C ASP A 163 7.66 -5.13 13.86
N TYR A 164 8.64 -4.57 13.15
CA TYR A 164 8.78 -3.12 12.97
C TYR A 164 8.02 -2.59 11.76
N THR A 165 7.47 -3.46 10.89
CA THR A 165 6.76 -3.07 9.67
C THR A 165 5.69 -1.99 9.91
N PRO A 166 4.78 -2.10 10.89
CA PRO A 166 3.76 -1.08 11.12
C PRO A 166 4.34 0.29 11.44
N TYR A 167 5.41 0.34 12.20
CA TYR A 167 6.05 1.59 12.65
C TYR A 167 6.80 2.33 11.54
N THR A 168 7.07 1.69 10.41
CA THR A 168 7.67 2.36 9.25
C THR A 168 6.66 3.16 8.44
N MET A 169 5.36 2.82 8.53
CA MET A 169 4.30 3.43 7.73
C MET A 169 4.15 4.95 7.92
N PRO A 170 4.21 5.50 9.15
CA PRO A 170 4.15 6.95 9.33
C PRO A 170 5.24 7.71 8.55
N PHE A 171 6.45 7.22 8.59
CA PHE A 171 7.61 7.85 7.93
C PHE A 171 7.55 7.68 6.41
N LEU A 172 7.22 6.48 5.94
CA LEU A 172 7.07 6.20 4.52
C LEU A 172 5.99 7.08 3.89
N TYR A 173 4.78 7.08 4.45
CA TYR A 173 3.69 7.91 3.95
C TYR A 173 3.97 9.40 4.13
N GLY A 174 4.61 9.82 5.23
CA GLY A 174 5.07 11.19 5.40
C GLY A 174 5.92 11.66 4.22
N PHE A 175 6.95 10.89 3.88
CA PHE A 175 7.83 11.19 2.76
C PHE A 175 7.11 11.12 1.40
N MET A 176 6.34 10.06 1.15
CA MET A 176 5.65 9.88 -0.13
C MET A 176 4.62 11.00 -0.38
N VAL A 177 3.79 11.33 0.61
CA VAL A 177 2.79 12.41 0.47
C VAL A 177 3.47 13.76 0.32
N TRP A 178 4.55 14.01 1.04
CA TRP A 178 5.34 15.24 0.87
C TRP A 178 5.85 15.41 -0.57
N ALA A 179 6.41 14.36 -1.16
CA ALA A 179 7.07 14.42 -2.45
C ALA A 179 6.09 14.32 -3.64
N GLU A 180 5.05 13.47 -3.51
CA GLU A 180 4.27 13.01 -4.66
C GLU A 180 2.84 13.55 -4.68
N SER A 181 2.25 13.92 -3.54
CA SER A 181 0.85 14.32 -3.53
C SER A 181 0.47 15.50 -4.46
N PRO A 182 1.38 16.41 -4.86
CA PRO A 182 1.07 17.40 -5.92
C PRO A 182 0.81 16.78 -7.30
N LEU A 183 1.28 15.56 -7.55
CA LEU A 183 1.12 14.88 -8.83
C LEU A 183 -0.19 14.09 -8.92
N SER A 184 -0.54 13.34 -7.83
CA SER A 184 -1.68 12.43 -7.85
C SER A 184 -2.56 12.46 -6.58
N GLY A 185 -2.11 13.10 -5.51
CA GLY A 185 -2.69 12.96 -4.18
C GLY A 185 -2.10 11.79 -3.39
N CYS A 186 -1.17 11.03 -3.93
CA CYS A 186 -0.44 9.92 -3.34
C CYS A 186 -1.36 8.83 -2.73
N SER A 187 -1.98 8.06 -3.59
CA SER A 187 -2.93 7.02 -3.17
C SER A 187 -2.24 5.74 -2.72
N THR A 188 -1.43 5.13 -3.60
CA THR A 188 -0.82 3.79 -3.47
C THR A 188 -1.81 2.65 -3.19
N ASN A 189 -3.11 2.94 -3.16
CA ASN A 189 -4.14 2.04 -2.66
C ASN A 189 -5.45 2.23 -3.44
N PRO A 190 -5.86 1.30 -4.31
CA PRO A 190 -7.10 1.41 -5.07
C PRO A 190 -8.35 1.63 -4.19
N ALA A 191 -8.44 0.99 -3.02
CA ALA A 191 -9.57 1.18 -2.11
C ALA A 191 -9.59 2.59 -1.50
N ARG A 192 -8.41 3.18 -1.22
CA ARG A 192 -8.27 4.55 -0.69
C ARG A 192 -8.77 5.60 -1.69
N SER A 193 -8.65 5.33 -2.99
CA SER A 193 -9.16 6.22 -4.03
C SER A 193 -10.62 5.94 -4.39
N PHE A 194 -11.03 4.69 -4.35
CA PHE A 194 -12.39 4.26 -4.69
C PHE A 194 -13.44 4.78 -3.69
N GLY A 195 -13.18 4.65 -2.38
CA GLY A 195 -14.14 5.07 -1.35
C GLY A 195 -14.58 6.53 -1.47
N PRO A 196 -13.64 7.50 -1.44
CA PRO A 196 -14.01 8.91 -1.57
C PRO A 196 -14.51 9.27 -2.97
N ALA A 197 -14.12 8.57 -4.05
CA ALA A 197 -14.72 8.78 -5.38
C ALA A 197 -16.21 8.45 -5.38
N VAL A 198 -16.62 7.35 -4.72
CA VAL A 198 -18.04 6.99 -4.57
C VAL A 198 -18.80 8.04 -3.77
N VAL A 199 -18.23 8.53 -2.66
CA VAL A 199 -18.91 9.49 -1.77
C VAL A 199 -18.97 10.90 -2.37
N SER A 200 -17.90 11.32 -3.05
CA SER A 200 -17.86 12.65 -3.70
C SER A 200 -18.58 12.70 -5.05
N GLY A 201 -18.75 11.57 -5.71
CA GLY A 201 -19.23 11.49 -7.11
C GLY A 201 -18.16 11.92 -8.15
N VAL A 202 -16.91 12.13 -7.74
CA VAL A 202 -15.80 12.56 -8.62
C VAL A 202 -14.97 11.36 -9.04
N TYR A 203 -14.99 11.03 -10.33
CA TYR A 203 -14.29 9.87 -10.90
C TYR A 203 -13.19 10.26 -11.91
N THR A 204 -12.66 11.47 -11.80
CA THR A 204 -11.64 12.00 -12.72
C THR A 204 -10.41 11.09 -12.74
N ALA A 205 -10.11 10.52 -13.90
CA ALA A 205 -9.00 9.60 -14.13
C ALA A 205 -8.87 8.47 -13.10
N GLN A 206 -10.00 7.96 -12.57
CA GLN A 206 -10.02 6.93 -11.52
C GLN A 206 -9.23 5.67 -11.91
N TRP A 207 -9.12 5.37 -13.20
CA TRP A 207 -8.33 4.24 -13.73
C TRP A 207 -6.84 4.32 -13.35
N VAL A 208 -6.28 5.52 -13.18
CA VAL A 208 -4.88 5.75 -12.76
C VAL A 208 -4.64 5.04 -11.42
N TYR A 209 -5.55 5.21 -10.47
CA TYR A 209 -5.45 4.68 -9.10
C TYR A 209 -5.72 3.18 -8.98
N TRP A 210 -5.99 2.52 -10.12
CA TRP A 210 -6.05 1.07 -10.24
C TRP A 210 -4.83 0.55 -10.99
N LEU A 211 -4.58 1.06 -12.18
CA LEU A 211 -3.54 0.54 -13.05
C LEU A 211 -2.12 0.93 -12.59
N ALA A 212 -1.92 2.14 -12.09
CA ALA A 212 -0.60 2.55 -11.64
C ALA A 212 -0.12 1.79 -10.39
N PRO A 213 -0.90 1.65 -9.30
CA PRO A 213 -0.54 0.77 -8.20
C PRO A 213 -0.30 -0.67 -8.62
N LEU A 214 -1.14 -1.24 -9.51
CA LEU A 214 -0.94 -2.58 -10.03
C LEU A 214 0.39 -2.69 -10.80
N THR A 215 0.72 -1.71 -11.63
CA THR A 215 2.00 -1.65 -12.34
C THR A 215 3.17 -1.62 -11.36
N GLY A 216 3.11 -0.79 -10.31
CA GLY A 216 4.13 -0.75 -9.25
C GLY A 216 4.34 -2.10 -8.57
N VAL A 217 3.24 -2.79 -8.22
CA VAL A 217 3.29 -4.15 -7.67
C VAL A 217 3.97 -5.12 -8.64
N LEU A 218 3.56 -5.13 -9.91
CA LEU A 218 4.09 -6.06 -10.91
C LEU A 218 5.58 -5.86 -11.17
N LEU A 219 6.05 -4.61 -11.19
CA LEU A 219 7.47 -4.29 -11.34
C LEU A 219 8.30 -4.86 -10.19
N VAL A 220 7.89 -4.63 -8.95
CA VAL A 220 8.60 -5.12 -7.76
C VAL A 220 8.56 -6.64 -7.69
N MET A 221 7.39 -7.25 -7.84
CA MET A 221 7.25 -8.71 -7.74
C MET A 221 7.94 -9.43 -8.91
N GLY A 222 7.92 -8.85 -10.10
CA GLY A 222 8.69 -9.35 -11.25
C GLY A 222 10.18 -9.34 -10.99
N PHE A 223 10.71 -8.24 -10.44
CA PHE A 223 12.13 -8.13 -10.06
C PHE A 223 12.51 -9.14 -8.97
N VAL A 224 11.70 -9.28 -7.91
CA VAL A 224 11.93 -10.28 -6.85
C VAL A 224 11.96 -11.70 -7.41
N LYS A 225 11.02 -12.04 -8.30
CA LYS A 225 10.98 -13.36 -8.95
C LYS A 225 12.24 -13.61 -9.80
N MET A 226 12.66 -12.62 -10.57
CA MET A 226 13.88 -12.70 -11.38
C MET A 226 15.12 -12.93 -10.51
N MET A 227 15.27 -12.19 -9.40
CA MET A 227 16.40 -12.35 -8.47
C MET A 227 16.40 -13.72 -7.79
N ASN A 228 15.25 -14.27 -7.46
CA ASN A 228 15.15 -15.60 -6.86
C ASN A 228 15.53 -16.71 -7.86
N ILE A 229 15.14 -16.59 -9.13
CA ILE A 229 15.58 -17.50 -10.19
C ILE A 229 17.09 -17.44 -10.37
N TYR A 230 17.66 -16.24 -10.43
CA TYR A 230 19.10 -16.05 -10.58
C TYR A 230 19.89 -16.71 -9.43
N ARG A 231 19.49 -16.48 -8.18
CA ARG A 231 20.10 -17.13 -7.00
C ARG A 231 20.02 -18.65 -7.04
N HIS A 232 18.89 -19.20 -7.52
CA HIS A 232 18.73 -20.64 -7.64
C HIS A 232 19.73 -21.22 -8.63
N HIS A 233 19.88 -20.61 -9.81
CA HIS A 233 20.87 -21.03 -10.81
C HIS A 233 22.33 -20.93 -10.32
N GLU A 234 22.68 -19.87 -9.59
CA GLU A 234 24.02 -19.75 -8.99
C GLU A 234 24.29 -20.88 -7.98
N MET A 235 23.32 -21.20 -7.12
CA MET A 235 23.47 -22.29 -6.15
C MET A 235 23.58 -23.66 -6.82
N GLU A 236 22.84 -23.90 -7.90
CA GLU A 236 22.96 -25.14 -8.68
C GLU A 236 24.34 -25.22 -9.37
N ALA A 237 24.79 -24.15 -10.02
CA ALA A 237 26.12 -24.08 -10.63
C ALA A 237 27.24 -24.35 -9.61
N ALA A 238 27.14 -23.73 -8.42
CA ALA A 238 28.10 -23.95 -7.34
C ALA A 238 28.09 -25.39 -6.82
N ARG A 239 26.94 -26.04 -6.75
CA ARG A 239 26.82 -27.47 -6.38
C ARG A 239 27.46 -28.39 -7.42
N VAL A 240 27.26 -28.11 -8.71
CA VAL A 240 27.87 -28.89 -9.79
C VAL A 240 29.38 -28.76 -9.75
N SER A 241 29.94 -27.53 -9.62
CA SER A 241 31.38 -27.29 -9.50
C SER A 241 31.99 -28.03 -8.31
N TYR A 242 31.32 -28.00 -7.16
CA TYR A 242 31.78 -28.70 -5.96
C TYR A 242 31.85 -30.22 -6.15
N HIS A 243 30.86 -30.80 -6.83
CA HIS A 243 30.82 -32.24 -7.14
C HIS A 243 31.91 -32.65 -8.13
N ASP A 244 32.21 -31.82 -9.15
CA ASP A 244 33.24 -32.10 -10.13
C ASP A 244 34.67 -32.05 -9.51
N GLU A 245 34.91 -31.10 -8.61
CA GLU A 245 36.19 -30.96 -7.89
C GLU A 245 36.44 -32.09 -6.87
N HIS A 246 35.38 -32.66 -6.29
CA HIS A 246 35.48 -33.68 -5.23
C HIS A 246 35.00 -35.07 -5.72
N SER A 247 34.90 -35.28 -7.03
CA SER A 247 34.55 -36.58 -7.58
C SER A 247 35.71 -37.58 -7.40
N PRO A 248 35.45 -38.89 -7.18
CA PRO A 248 36.49 -39.90 -7.04
C PRO A 248 37.44 -40.04 -8.26
N GLN A 249 37.08 -39.47 -9.40
CA GLN A 249 37.89 -39.45 -10.63
C GLN A 249 38.91 -38.31 -10.65
N SER A 250 38.60 -37.15 -10.04
CA SER A 250 39.55 -36.01 -9.95
C SER A 250 40.71 -36.29 -9.01
N ILE A 251 40.51 -37.14 -8.01
CA ILE A 251 41.54 -37.54 -7.04
C ILE A 251 42.58 -38.52 -7.64
N LYS A 252 42.23 -39.24 -8.72
CA LYS A 252 43.14 -40.21 -9.39
C LYS A 252 44.12 -39.60 -10.38
N THR A 253 43.97 -38.35 -10.78
CA THR A 253 44.83 -37.68 -11.77
C THR A 253 45.90 -36.79 -11.13
N SER A 254 45.94 -36.66 -9.80
CA SER A 254 46.94 -35.86 -9.05
C SER A 254 47.95 -36.69 -8.24
N SER A 255 48.09 -38.01 -8.53
CA SER A 255 49.11 -38.90 -7.93
C SER A 255 50.17 -39.34 -8.92
#